data_9d8e77a63c7454f487c69809f07872cf
#
_entry.id   9d8e77a63c7454f487c69809f07872cf
#
_cell.length_a   1.000
_cell.length_b   1.000
_cell.length_c   1.000
_cell.angle_alpha   90.00
_cell.angle_beta   90.00
_cell.angle_gamma   90.00
#
_symmetry.space_group_name_H-M   'P 1'
#
loop_
_entity.id
_entity.type
_entity.pdbx_description
1 polymer ?
#
loop_
_entity_poly.entity_id
_entity_poly.type
_entity_poly.pdbx_seq_one_letter_code
_entity_poly.pdbx_strand_id
1 'polypeptide(L)'
;MFIGTMQLAEKDLERKEQQVIDGQQRLTTFFNSLESFKMEFPNCRELELIHFDWLETKVNNGTQQKDFNQLLSFNTFEEYNSNLNTYVNNAIYIRNILIELIAEGQKVSENETEEPFNADDFTNYILSKIYFVVIETHASLSKTLQIFNAINTTGLDLNGGDIFKLRMYEYLCDHNKEVNEETKIKFFEQISGLYETIDTKNKEFG
;
A
#
# COMPACT_ATOMS: atom_id res chain seq x y z
N MET A 1 -14.66 2.34 11.16
CA MET A 1 -14.85 1.55 9.92
C MET A 1 -13.67 0.60 9.76
N PHE A 2 -13.91 -0.69 9.51
CA PHE A 2 -12.87 -1.67 9.26
C PHE A 2 -12.55 -1.74 7.75
N ILE A 3 -11.26 -1.61 7.37
CA ILE A 3 -10.84 -1.61 5.96
C ILE A 3 -9.94 -2.80 5.59
N GLY A 4 -9.79 -3.75 6.48
CA GLY A 4 -9.16 -5.02 6.17
C GLY A 4 -8.03 -5.42 7.10
N THR A 5 -7.44 -6.56 6.79
CA THR A 5 -6.33 -7.14 7.53
C THR A 5 -5.01 -6.80 6.83
N MET A 6 -3.99 -6.52 7.61
CA MET A 6 -2.62 -6.31 7.17
C MET A 6 -1.73 -7.35 7.81
N GLN A 7 -0.89 -8.01 7.04
CA GLN A 7 0.06 -8.97 7.57
C GLN A 7 1.48 -8.43 7.45
N LEU A 8 2.16 -8.36 8.58
CA LEU A 8 3.53 -7.89 8.70
C LEU A 8 4.45 -9.04 9.08
N ALA A 9 5.62 -9.05 8.49
CA ALA A 9 6.74 -9.89 8.89
C ALA A 9 7.88 -9.01 9.39
N GLU A 10 8.56 -9.46 10.42
CA GLU A 10 9.76 -8.83 10.91
C GLU A 10 10.91 -9.11 9.94
N LYS A 11 11.59 -8.06 9.50
CA LYS A 11 12.70 -8.16 8.56
C LYS A 11 14.05 -7.96 9.26
N ASP A 12 14.13 -6.99 10.14
CA ASP A 12 15.33 -6.65 10.91
C ASP A 12 14.96 -6.22 12.33
N LEU A 13 15.31 -7.05 13.31
CA LEU A 13 15.07 -6.81 14.74
C LEU A 13 15.80 -5.57 15.26
N GLU A 14 17.02 -5.33 14.77
CA GLU A 14 17.86 -4.22 15.26
C GLU A 14 17.33 -2.88 14.73
N ARG A 15 16.88 -2.85 13.47
CA ARG A 15 16.35 -1.67 12.80
C ARG A 15 14.86 -1.46 12.98
N LYS A 16 14.17 -2.44 13.59
CA LYS A 16 12.70 -2.46 13.70
C LYS A 16 11.99 -2.33 12.33
N GLU A 17 12.63 -2.88 11.29
CA GLU A 17 12.05 -2.90 9.96
C GLU A 17 11.02 -4.03 9.86
N GLN A 18 9.83 -3.68 9.38
CA GLN A 18 8.76 -4.62 9.09
C GLN A 18 8.48 -4.65 7.59
N GLN A 19 8.16 -5.82 7.08
CA GLN A 19 7.76 -6.01 5.70
C GLN A 19 6.27 -6.31 5.64
N VAL A 20 5.54 -5.57 4.80
CA VAL A 20 4.13 -5.84 4.53
C VAL A 20 4.04 -7.01 3.57
N ILE A 21 3.50 -8.13 4.02
CA ILE A 21 3.30 -9.35 3.24
C ILE A 21 1.94 -9.33 2.55
N ASP A 22 0.91 -8.89 3.27
CA ASP A 22 -0.43 -8.67 2.72
C ASP A 22 -0.97 -7.30 3.12
N GLY A 23 -1.88 -6.75 2.31
CA GLY A 23 -2.48 -5.45 2.53
C GLY A 23 -1.71 -4.28 1.91
N GLN A 24 -0.70 -4.55 1.09
CA GLN A 24 0.12 -3.51 0.43
C GLN A 24 -0.74 -2.51 -0.33
N GLN A 25 -1.67 -2.96 -1.16
CA GLN A 25 -2.55 -2.08 -1.92
C GLN A 25 -3.44 -1.22 -1.02
N ARG A 26 -4.02 -1.81 0.04
CA ARG A 26 -4.86 -1.09 1.02
C ARG A 26 -4.07 0.00 1.74
N LEU A 27 -2.86 -0.35 2.20
CA LEU A 27 -1.96 0.58 2.86
C LEU A 27 -1.55 1.71 1.92
N THR A 28 -1.15 1.40 0.70
CA THR A 28 -0.77 2.39 -0.32
C THR A 28 -1.93 3.32 -0.66
N THR A 29 -3.14 2.78 -0.83
CA THR A 29 -4.33 3.60 -1.09
C THR A 29 -4.64 4.51 0.09
N PHE A 30 -4.52 4.02 1.31
CA PHE A 30 -4.74 4.82 2.52
C PHE A 30 -3.73 5.99 2.61
N PHE A 31 -2.45 5.74 2.39
CA PHE A 31 -1.44 6.79 2.38
C PHE A 31 -1.61 7.78 1.22
N ASN A 32 -1.97 7.28 0.04
CA ASN A 32 -2.28 8.13 -1.10
C ASN A 32 -3.48 9.05 -0.79
N SER A 33 -4.47 8.55 -0.06
CA SER A 33 -5.61 9.35 0.40
C SER A 33 -5.19 10.44 1.37
N LEU A 34 -4.33 10.12 2.35
CA LEU A 34 -3.83 11.10 3.32
C LEU A 34 -2.98 12.19 2.65
N GLU A 35 -2.12 11.84 1.67
CA GLU A 35 -1.39 12.84 0.90
C GLU A 35 -2.32 13.71 0.05
N SER A 36 -3.35 13.14 -0.54
CA SER A 36 -4.37 13.91 -1.27
C SER A 36 -5.10 14.89 -0.36
N PHE A 37 -5.42 14.48 0.87
CA PHE A 37 -6.03 15.38 1.87
C PHE A 37 -5.07 16.50 2.30
N LYS A 38 -3.80 16.17 2.51
CA LYS A 38 -2.78 17.15 2.87
C LYS A 38 -2.61 18.22 1.80
N MET A 39 -2.64 17.84 0.52
CA MET A 39 -2.58 18.78 -0.58
C MET A 39 -3.86 19.62 -0.72
N GLU A 40 -5.04 19.05 -0.46
CA GLU A 40 -6.31 19.78 -0.55
C GLU A 40 -6.56 20.65 0.69
N PHE A 41 -6.10 20.21 1.86
CA PHE A 41 -6.28 20.90 3.14
C PHE A 41 -4.95 21.26 3.79
N PRO A 42 -4.15 22.17 3.21
CA PRO A 42 -2.79 22.46 3.66
C PRO A 42 -2.71 23.05 5.08
N ASN A 43 -3.82 23.55 5.61
CA ASN A 43 -3.89 24.11 6.96
C ASN A 43 -4.42 23.12 8.02
N CYS A 44 -4.67 21.86 7.65
CA CYS A 44 -5.14 20.85 8.58
C CYS A 44 -3.98 20.37 9.45
N ARG A 45 -4.02 20.68 10.75
CA ARG A 45 -2.93 20.41 11.71
C ARG A 45 -2.63 18.92 11.87
N GLU A 46 -3.65 18.09 11.84
CA GLU A 46 -3.52 16.64 12.01
C GLU A 46 -2.71 16.02 10.87
N LEU A 47 -2.79 16.58 9.67
CA LEU A 47 -2.06 16.10 8.49
C LEU A 47 -0.61 16.61 8.45
N GLU A 48 -0.30 17.73 9.06
CA GLU A 48 1.08 18.26 9.14
C GLU A 48 2.02 17.33 9.88
N LEU A 49 1.51 16.56 10.85
CA LEU A 49 2.29 15.63 11.67
C LEU A 49 2.55 14.29 10.98
N ILE A 50 1.93 14.03 9.84
CA ILE A 50 2.04 12.77 9.12
C ILE A 50 3.14 12.88 8.08
N HIS A 51 4.16 12.01 8.22
CA HIS A 51 5.28 11.89 7.29
C HIS A 51 5.38 10.45 6.78
N PHE A 52 5.63 10.28 5.49
CA PHE A 52 5.71 8.96 4.84
C PHE A 52 7.11 8.64 4.30
N ASP A 53 8.12 9.42 4.66
CA ASP A 53 9.51 9.24 4.27
C ASP A 53 10.15 7.92 4.78
N TRP A 54 9.51 7.29 5.78
CA TRP A 54 9.88 5.98 6.30
C TRP A 54 9.32 4.80 5.50
N LEU A 55 8.37 5.05 4.57
CA LEU A 55 7.74 4.00 3.78
C LEU A 55 8.56 3.71 2.52
N GLU A 56 9.03 2.47 2.42
CA GLU A 56 9.79 2.00 1.25
C GLU A 56 8.99 0.95 0.48
N THR A 57 9.03 1.04 -0.84
CA THR A 57 8.56 -0.02 -1.74
C THR A 57 9.72 -0.56 -2.56
N LYS A 58 9.84 -1.89 -2.60
CA LYS A 58 10.88 -2.61 -3.37
C LYS A 58 10.33 -3.28 -4.63
N VAL A 59 9.10 -2.97 -4.99
CA VAL A 59 8.44 -3.55 -6.16
C VAL A 59 9.01 -2.92 -7.43
N ASN A 60 9.12 -3.71 -8.49
CA ASN A 60 9.56 -3.28 -9.82
C ASN A 60 10.94 -2.57 -9.83
N ASN A 61 11.95 -3.16 -9.20
CA ASN A 61 13.34 -2.66 -9.21
C ASN A 61 13.47 -1.18 -8.81
N GLY A 62 12.61 -0.73 -7.88
CA GLY A 62 12.63 0.63 -7.35
C GLY A 62 11.95 1.68 -8.23
N THR A 63 11.32 1.31 -9.34
CA THR A 63 10.52 2.25 -10.14
C THR A 63 9.34 2.79 -9.35
N GLN A 64 8.63 1.92 -8.63
CA GLN A 64 7.52 2.33 -7.77
C GLN A 64 7.95 3.26 -6.64
N GLN A 65 9.15 3.09 -6.07
CA GLN A 65 9.66 4.04 -5.08
C GLN A 65 9.85 5.43 -5.67
N LYS A 66 10.36 5.52 -6.91
CA LYS A 66 10.50 6.82 -7.59
C LYS A 66 9.14 7.46 -7.83
N ASP A 67 8.18 6.68 -8.28
CA ASP A 67 6.82 7.13 -8.55
C ASP A 67 6.13 7.60 -7.25
N PHE A 68 6.31 6.86 -6.16
CA PHE A 68 5.79 7.24 -4.84
C PHE A 68 6.49 8.50 -4.31
N ASN A 69 7.82 8.58 -4.40
CA ASN A 69 8.57 9.77 -4.00
C ASN A 69 8.18 11.00 -4.83
N GLN A 70 7.82 10.82 -6.10
CA GLN A 70 7.29 11.90 -6.91
C GLN A 70 5.97 12.43 -6.33
N LEU A 71 5.04 11.57 -5.93
CA LEU A 71 3.82 12.00 -5.25
C LEU A 71 4.16 12.81 -3.98
N LEU A 72 5.05 12.29 -3.13
CA LEU A 72 5.44 12.94 -1.87
C LEU A 72 6.19 14.28 -2.07
N SER A 73 6.72 14.55 -3.26
CA SER A 73 7.42 15.80 -3.58
C SER A 73 6.50 16.96 -3.93
N PHE A 74 5.23 16.69 -4.20
CA PHE A 74 4.25 17.73 -4.53
C PHE A 74 3.63 18.33 -3.26
N ASN A 75 3.51 19.65 -3.25
CA ASN A 75 2.82 20.37 -2.17
C ASN A 75 1.39 20.75 -2.57
N THR A 76 1.14 20.87 -3.86
CA THR A 76 -0.16 21.25 -4.42
C THR A 76 -0.49 20.43 -5.67
N PHE A 77 -1.78 20.35 -6.01
CA PHE A 77 -2.22 19.65 -7.22
C PHE A 77 -1.86 20.38 -8.51
N GLU A 78 -1.58 21.67 -8.48
CA GLU A 78 -1.13 22.46 -9.63
C GLU A 78 0.26 22.09 -10.11
N GLU A 79 1.07 21.44 -9.26
CA GLU A 79 2.42 20.97 -9.62
C GLU A 79 2.39 19.71 -10.50
N TYR A 80 1.24 19.09 -10.70
CA TYR A 80 1.13 17.89 -11.52
C TYR A 80 1.31 18.18 -13.00
N ASN A 81 2.26 17.49 -13.60
CA ASN A 81 2.56 17.55 -15.03
C ASN A 81 1.89 16.39 -15.79
N SER A 82 1.93 16.47 -17.13
CA SER A 82 1.29 15.51 -18.04
C SER A 82 1.82 14.06 -17.99
N ASN A 83 2.99 13.82 -17.41
CA ASN A 83 3.54 12.46 -17.22
C ASN A 83 3.19 11.93 -15.83
N LEU A 84 1.97 11.47 -15.67
CA LEU A 84 1.43 11.03 -14.40
C LEU A 84 1.69 9.54 -14.21
N ASN A 85 2.31 9.19 -13.10
CA ASN A 85 2.41 7.81 -12.65
C ASN A 85 1.12 7.36 -11.93
N THR A 86 1.02 6.08 -11.61
CA THR A 86 -0.18 5.50 -11.00
C THR A 86 -0.52 6.14 -9.64
N TYR A 87 0.47 6.49 -8.83
CA TYR A 87 0.24 7.11 -7.52
C TYR A 87 -0.36 8.51 -7.67
N VAL A 88 0.18 9.32 -8.58
CA VAL A 88 -0.32 10.67 -8.87
C VAL A 88 -1.73 10.62 -9.48
N ASN A 89 -1.98 9.69 -10.42
CA ASN A 89 -3.32 9.50 -10.98
C ASN A 89 -4.35 9.12 -9.91
N ASN A 90 -3.99 8.23 -8.98
CA ASN A 90 -4.85 7.87 -7.87
C ASN A 90 -5.10 9.05 -6.92
N ALA A 91 -4.09 9.88 -6.65
CA ALA A 91 -4.25 11.09 -5.85
C ALA A 91 -5.23 12.09 -6.49
N ILE A 92 -5.14 12.29 -7.80
CA ILE A 92 -6.08 13.13 -8.55
C ILE A 92 -7.50 12.56 -8.47
N TYR A 93 -7.65 11.25 -8.64
CA TYR A 93 -8.95 10.58 -8.53
C TYR A 93 -9.56 10.75 -7.13
N ILE A 94 -8.77 10.55 -6.08
CA ILE A 94 -9.20 10.76 -4.69
C ILE A 94 -9.60 12.21 -4.45
N ARG A 95 -8.81 13.16 -4.96
CA ARG A 95 -9.15 14.59 -4.90
C ARG A 95 -10.52 14.88 -5.51
N ASN A 96 -10.79 14.36 -6.69
CA ASN A 96 -12.07 14.59 -7.35
C ASN A 96 -13.24 14.08 -6.51
N ILE A 97 -13.11 12.90 -5.89
CA ILE A 97 -14.11 12.37 -4.95
C ILE A 97 -14.28 13.30 -3.74
N LEU A 98 -13.19 13.82 -3.19
CA LEU A 98 -13.24 14.75 -2.06
C LEU A 98 -14.00 16.03 -2.41
N ILE A 99 -13.72 16.63 -3.56
CA ILE A 99 -14.39 17.84 -4.04
C ILE A 99 -15.89 17.58 -4.19
N GLU A 100 -16.27 16.42 -4.75
CA GLU A 100 -17.68 16.04 -4.87
C GLU A 100 -18.36 15.89 -3.51
N LEU A 101 -17.73 15.20 -2.55
CA LEU A 101 -18.24 15.02 -1.19
C LEU A 101 -18.40 16.35 -0.44
N ILE A 102 -17.42 17.24 -0.58
CA ILE A 102 -17.49 18.59 0.02
C ILE A 102 -18.64 19.39 -0.58
N ALA A 103 -18.80 19.36 -1.91
CA ALA A 103 -19.86 20.06 -2.60
C ALA A 103 -21.25 19.51 -2.24
N GLU A 104 -21.38 18.21 -2.03
CA GLU A 104 -22.61 17.58 -1.55
C GLU A 104 -22.93 18.00 -0.11
N GLY A 105 -21.95 17.97 0.79
CA GLY A 105 -22.11 18.42 2.18
C GLY A 105 -22.49 19.89 2.28
N GLN A 106 -21.95 20.76 1.42
CA GLN A 106 -22.32 22.18 1.37
C GLN A 106 -23.78 22.40 0.93
N LYS A 107 -24.28 21.62 -0.03
CA LYS A 107 -25.70 21.72 -0.46
C LYS A 107 -26.69 21.33 0.62
N VAL A 108 -26.32 20.37 1.46
CA VAL A 108 -27.14 19.92 2.59
C VAL A 108 -27.19 21.00 3.68
N SER A 109 -26.08 21.70 3.92
CA SER A 109 -26.00 22.77 4.92
C SER A 109 -26.85 24.04 4.58
N GLU A 110 -27.18 24.25 3.31
CA GLU A 110 -28.10 25.30 2.90
C GLU A 110 -29.54 25.09 3.44
N ASN A 111 -29.87 23.92 3.96
CA ASN A 111 -31.17 23.60 4.58
C ASN A 111 -31.23 23.79 6.10
N GLU A 112 -30.35 24.61 6.69
CA GLU A 112 -30.35 25.11 8.08
C GLU A 112 -30.15 24.05 9.20
N THR A 113 -29.90 22.76 8.89
CA THR A 113 -29.84 21.70 9.93
C THR A 113 -28.53 20.96 10.03
N GLU A 114 -27.59 21.15 9.10
CA GLU A 114 -26.32 20.45 9.10
C GLU A 114 -25.12 21.41 9.10
N GLU A 115 -24.08 21.05 9.84
CA GLU A 115 -22.85 21.85 9.91
C GLU A 115 -22.06 21.74 8.59
N PRO A 116 -21.38 22.81 8.15
CA PRO A 116 -20.56 22.79 6.96
C PRO A 116 -19.40 21.80 7.10
N PHE A 117 -18.92 21.26 5.98
CA PHE A 117 -17.76 20.36 5.97
C PHE A 117 -16.56 20.98 6.69
N ASN A 118 -16.02 20.25 7.65
CA ASN A 118 -14.83 20.62 8.42
C ASN A 118 -13.69 19.62 8.12
N ALA A 119 -12.57 20.11 7.58
CA ALA A 119 -11.43 19.27 7.21
C ALA A 119 -10.75 18.62 8.43
N ASP A 120 -10.66 19.30 9.55
CA ASP A 120 -10.06 18.77 10.78
C ASP A 120 -10.92 17.64 11.36
N ASP A 121 -12.23 17.81 11.42
CA ASP A 121 -13.16 16.79 11.91
C ASP A 121 -13.16 15.56 10.99
N PHE A 122 -13.14 15.76 9.68
CA PHE A 122 -13.07 14.69 8.71
C PHE A 122 -11.76 13.92 8.82
N THR A 123 -10.63 14.61 8.95
CA THR A 123 -9.32 14.01 9.17
C THR A 123 -9.26 13.24 10.47
N ASN A 124 -9.75 13.83 11.56
CA ASN A 124 -9.86 13.15 12.86
C ASN A 124 -10.72 11.88 12.78
N TYR A 125 -11.83 11.92 12.02
CA TYR A 125 -12.63 10.73 11.78
C TYR A 125 -11.82 9.64 11.07
N ILE A 126 -11.11 9.98 10.00
CA ILE A 126 -10.29 9.01 9.25
C ILE A 126 -9.20 8.42 10.15
N LEU A 127 -8.46 9.23 10.88
CA LEU A 127 -7.35 8.77 11.72
C LEU A 127 -7.81 8.00 12.96
N SER A 128 -9.02 8.27 13.49
CA SER A 128 -9.52 7.65 14.73
C SER A 128 -10.57 6.57 14.53
N LYS A 129 -11.23 6.50 13.37
CA LYS A 129 -12.37 5.60 13.13
C LYS A 129 -12.15 4.60 11.98
N ILE A 130 -11.03 4.70 11.27
CA ILE A 130 -10.62 3.71 10.29
C ILE A 130 -9.61 2.77 10.97
N TYR A 131 -9.84 1.47 10.86
CA TYR A 131 -9.06 0.45 11.53
C TYR A 131 -8.58 -0.62 10.55
N PHE A 132 -7.30 -0.98 10.71
CA PHE A 132 -6.73 -2.22 10.18
C PHE A 132 -6.62 -3.24 11.31
N VAL A 133 -6.80 -4.50 11.02
CA VAL A 133 -6.29 -5.57 11.88
C VAL A 133 -4.89 -5.91 11.41
N VAL A 134 -3.91 -5.72 12.28
CA VAL A 134 -2.51 -6.04 11.98
C VAL A 134 -2.18 -7.40 12.58
N ILE A 135 -1.70 -8.31 11.74
CA ILE A 135 -1.17 -9.62 12.15
C ILE A 135 0.34 -9.55 12.01
N GLU A 136 1.04 -9.53 13.12
CA GLU A 136 2.51 -9.56 13.14
C GLU A 136 3.01 -11.00 13.26
N THR A 137 3.99 -11.34 12.43
CA THR A 137 4.61 -12.66 12.44
C THR A 137 6.08 -12.54 12.78
N HIS A 138 6.47 -13.08 13.93
CA HIS A 138 7.85 -13.17 14.41
C HIS A 138 8.45 -14.52 14.03
N ALA A 139 8.55 -14.79 12.74
CA ALA A 139 9.06 -16.05 12.20
C ALA A 139 9.94 -15.79 10.98
N SER A 140 10.70 -16.82 10.55
CA SER A 140 11.42 -16.70 9.28
C SER A 140 10.48 -16.41 8.12
N LEU A 141 10.99 -15.77 7.06
CA LEU A 141 10.21 -15.42 5.87
C LEU A 141 9.45 -16.63 5.30
N SER A 142 10.09 -17.80 5.26
CA SER A 142 9.45 -19.04 4.80
C SER A 142 8.21 -19.39 5.61
N LYS A 143 8.30 -19.33 6.92
CA LYS A 143 7.17 -19.63 7.82
C LYS A 143 6.07 -18.58 7.75
N THR A 144 6.46 -17.33 7.58
CA THR A 144 5.51 -16.22 7.37
C THR A 144 4.71 -16.40 6.08
N LEU A 145 5.37 -16.79 4.98
CA LEU A 145 4.71 -17.08 3.71
C LEU A 145 3.78 -18.30 3.79
N GLN A 146 4.13 -19.34 4.57
CA GLN A 146 3.23 -20.47 4.82
C GLN A 146 1.96 -20.04 5.58
N ILE A 147 2.11 -19.18 6.60
CA ILE A 147 0.99 -18.64 7.37
C ILE A 147 0.10 -17.77 6.44
N PHE A 148 0.71 -16.89 5.63
CA PHE A 148 0.01 -16.09 4.64
C PHE A 148 -0.82 -16.95 3.68
N ASN A 149 -0.21 -18.02 3.14
CA ASN A 149 -0.90 -18.96 2.26
C ASN A 149 -2.09 -19.64 2.96
N ALA A 150 -1.90 -20.10 4.20
CA ALA A 150 -2.95 -20.73 4.97
C ALA A 150 -4.15 -19.79 5.27
N ILE A 151 -3.89 -18.51 5.57
CA ILE A 151 -4.94 -17.51 5.80
C ILE A 151 -5.69 -17.20 4.50
N ASN A 152 -4.99 -17.01 3.40
CA ASN A 152 -5.61 -16.66 2.11
C ASN A 152 -6.41 -17.82 1.49
N THR A 153 -6.01 -19.08 1.72
CA THR A 153 -6.77 -20.24 1.23
C THR A 153 -8.12 -20.42 1.92
N THR A 154 -8.34 -19.73 3.04
CA THR A 154 -9.64 -19.75 3.74
C THR A 154 -10.59 -18.63 3.32
N GLY A 155 -10.16 -17.63 2.54
CA GLY A 155 -10.95 -16.43 2.22
C GLY A 155 -11.13 -16.10 0.74
N LEU A 156 -10.06 -16.00 0.00
CA LEU A 156 -10.06 -15.71 -1.45
C LEU A 156 -8.99 -16.58 -2.10
N ASP A 157 -9.32 -17.16 -3.24
CA ASP A 157 -8.35 -17.93 -4.02
C ASP A 157 -7.16 -17.02 -4.40
N LEU A 158 -5.96 -17.41 -3.97
CA LEU A 158 -4.73 -16.84 -4.50
C LEU A 158 -4.73 -16.99 -6.01
N ASN A 159 -4.31 -15.97 -6.73
CA ASN A 159 -4.13 -16.15 -8.16
C ASN A 159 -3.03 -17.20 -8.43
N GLY A 160 -3.14 -17.88 -9.57
CA GLY A 160 -2.23 -18.96 -9.93
C GLY A 160 -0.75 -18.54 -9.90
N GLY A 161 -0.47 -17.26 -10.13
CA GLY A 161 0.87 -16.69 -10.08
C GLY A 161 1.46 -16.61 -8.69
N ASP A 162 0.68 -16.22 -7.72
CA ASP A 162 1.13 -16.13 -6.32
C ASP A 162 1.37 -17.54 -5.74
N ILE A 163 0.51 -18.50 -6.08
CA ILE A 163 0.71 -19.92 -5.74
C ILE A 163 2.00 -20.44 -6.37
N PHE A 164 2.25 -20.11 -7.64
CA PHE A 164 3.46 -20.55 -8.33
C PHE A 164 4.73 -19.97 -7.67
N LYS A 165 4.75 -18.66 -7.38
CA LYS A 165 5.88 -18.00 -6.69
C LYS A 165 6.19 -18.67 -5.36
N LEU A 166 5.16 -18.93 -4.56
CA LEU A 166 5.30 -19.57 -3.26
C LEU A 166 5.84 -21.00 -3.38
N ARG A 167 5.28 -21.82 -4.27
CA ARG A 167 5.72 -23.20 -4.47
C ARG A 167 7.15 -23.28 -5.00
N MET A 168 7.53 -22.39 -5.90
CA MET A 168 8.90 -22.32 -6.41
C MET A 168 9.87 -21.91 -5.31
N TYR A 169 9.50 -20.96 -4.46
CA TYR A 169 10.31 -20.56 -3.31
C TYR A 169 10.48 -21.73 -2.31
N GLU A 170 9.39 -22.41 -1.94
CA GLU A 170 9.43 -23.58 -1.07
C GLU A 170 10.36 -24.66 -1.66
N TYR A 171 10.21 -24.97 -2.95
CA TYR A 171 11.05 -25.93 -3.65
C TYR A 171 12.54 -25.58 -3.56
N LEU A 172 12.89 -24.32 -3.81
CA LEU A 172 14.29 -23.85 -3.73
C LEU A 172 14.83 -23.91 -2.30
N CYS A 173 14.03 -23.58 -1.30
CA CYS A 173 14.43 -23.67 0.10
C CYS A 173 14.67 -25.14 0.54
N ASP A 174 13.81 -26.05 0.12
CA ASP A 174 13.90 -27.48 0.50
C ASP A 174 15.08 -28.19 -0.16
N HIS A 175 15.41 -27.83 -1.39
CA HIS A 175 16.50 -28.44 -2.14
C HIS A 175 17.87 -27.81 -1.84
N ASN A 176 17.91 -26.66 -1.22
CA ASN A 176 19.13 -25.94 -0.85
C ASN A 176 19.21 -25.70 0.68
N LYS A 177 19.19 -26.78 1.45
CA LYS A 177 19.15 -26.76 2.93
C LYS A 177 20.33 -26.01 3.59
N GLU A 178 21.44 -25.81 2.88
CA GLU A 178 22.63 -25.12 3.38
C GLU A 178 22.62 -23.62 3.04
N VAL A 179 21.57 -23.10 2.36
CA VAL A 179 21.49 -21.72 1.93
C VAL A 179 21.01 -20.85 3.09
N ASN A 180 21.74 -19.79 3.35
CA ASN A 180 21.38 -18.80 4.39
C ASN A 180 20.10 -18.00 4.02
N GLU A 181 19.48 -17.35 4.99
CA GLU A 181 18.23 -16.60 4.80
C GLU A 181 18.38 -15.47 3.76
N GLU A 182 19.53 -14.82 3.68
CA GLU A 182 19.78 -13.77 2.68
C GLU A 182 19.69 -14.30 1.25
N THR A 183 20.23 -15.50 1.01
CA THR A 183 20.15 -16.14 -0.31
C THR A 183 18.72 -16.59 -0.64
N LYS A 184 17.95 -17.04 0.35
CA LYS A 184 16.53 -17.37 0.17
C LYS A 184 15.69 -16.13 -0.21
N ILE A 185 15.97 -14.99 0.40
CA ILE A 185 15.33 -13.71 0.05
C ILE A 185 15.66 -13.35 -1.41
N LYS A 186 16.93 -13.44 -1.81
CA LYS A 186 17.34 -13.20 -3.21
C LYS A 186 16.64 -14.13 -4.21
N PHE A 187 16.47 -15.40 -3.87
CA PHE A 187 15.70 -16.32 -4.72
C PHE A 187 14.26 -15.89 -4.87
N PHE A 188 13.60 -15.48 -3.78
CA PHE A 188 12.23 -15.01 -3.83
C PHE A 188 12.10 -13.76 -4.70
N GLU A 189 13.02 -12.81 -4.58
CA GLU A 189 13.06 -11.59 -5.39
C GLU A 189 13.26 -11.94 -6.88
N GLN A 190 14.15 -12.87 -7.20
CA GLN A 190 14.38 -13.32 -8.58
C GLN A 190 13.15 -14.00 -9.20
N ILE A 191 12.46 -14.86 -8.45
CA ILE A 191 11.23 -15.54 -8.89
C ILE A 191 10.12 -14.50 -9.12
N SER A 192 9.98 -13.55 -8.23
CA SER A 192 9.00 -12.46 -8.36
C SER A 192 9.27 -11.61 -9.60
N GLY A 193 10.51 -11.21 -9.85
CA GLY A 193 10.91 -10.45 -11.04
C GLY A 193 10.71 -11.23 -12.35
N LEU A 194 10.98 -12.54 -12.35
CA LEU A 194 10.71 -13.40 -13.50
C LEU A 194 9.20 -13.46 -13.81
N TYR A 195 8.38 -13.64 -12.79
CA TYR A 195 6.93 -13.72 -12.95
C TYR A 195 6.35 -12.40 -13.48
N GLU A 196 6.79 -11.26 -12.94
CA GLU A 196 6.38 -9.94 -13.43
C GLU A 196 6.73 -9.74 -14.91
N THR A 197 7.90 -10.25 -15.32
CA THR A 197 8.32 -10.19 -16.73
C THR A 197 7.40 -11.02 -17.62
N ILE A 198 6.98 -12.20 -17.16
CA ILE A 198 6.05 -13.08 -17.88
C ILE A 198 4.67 -12.43 -17.95
N ASP A 199 4.15 -11.91 -16.84
CA ASP A 199 2.82 -11.28 -16.79
C ASP A 199 2.74 -10.03 -17.68
N THR A 200 3.79 -9.21 -17.70
CA THR A 200 3.89 -8.05 -18.58
C THR A 200 3.87 -8.47 -20.05
N LYS A 201 4.65 -9.48 -20.42
CA LYS A 201 4.66 -9.98 -21.80
C LYS A 201 3.32 -10.59 -22.21
N ASN A 202 2.66 -11.33 -21.31
CA ASN A 202 1.34 -11.87 -21.61
C ASN A 202 0.29 -10.79 -21.87
N LYS A 203 0.36 -9.65 -21.18
CA LYS A 203 -0.53 -8.49 -21.42
C LYS A 203 -0.23 -7.76 -22.72
N GLU A 204 1.01 -7.84 -23.25
CA GLU A 204 1.37 -7.26 -24.54
C GLU A 204 0.86 -8.11 -25.72
N PHE A 205 0.60 -9.41 -25.52
CA PHE A 205 0.19 -10.34 -26.57
C PHE A 205 -1.30 -10.76 -26.49
N GLY A 206 -2.06 -10.28 -25.51
CA GLY A 206 -3.50 -10.52 -25.32
C GLY A 206 -4.31 -9.27 -25.62
#